data_16a8be56af0b5441d352aa8a9ef90bb2
#
_entry.id   16a8be56af0b5441d352aa8a9ef90bb2
#
_cell.length_a   1.000
_cell.length_b   1.000
_cell.length_c   1.000
_cell.angle_alpha   90.00
_cell.angle_beta   90.00
_cell.angle_gamma   90.00
#
_symmetry.space_group_name_H-M   'P 1'
#
loop_
_entity.id
_entity.type
_entity.pdbx_description
1 polymer ?
#
loop_
_entity_poly.entity_id
_entity_poly.type
_entity_poly.pdbx_seq_one_letter_code
_entity_poly.pdbx_strand_id
1 'polypeptide(L)'
;MSFTEKYTKTFKYLLPTPFTIAVILSLFTFLIALFFTKESNHSIISYSFELLKHWEEGVWNSSSLVFAIQMILMLVLGHALALTKPFNSLINLLVKHCTTTAKSAALVTLLTVLVSLFNWGLGLIFGAIFARKVAEHAQSNQLKINYPLIGAAGYSGLMVWHGGLSGSSLSKVAETNHLKEMMSGLLSPEKMDLLPEKITYWETVGSTMNLAIMGLVITTLPILMYYVGKKASNQPITLPTSSIESTNLSTLDGAEKLDHSNFFSIFFGSCILAYLIFKIAIDYHFNVLAFFLLLTRQLLELLEY
;
A
#
# COMPACT_ATOMS: atom_id res chain seq x y z
N MET A 1 1.80 -32.93 -13.87
CA MET A 1 1.87 -31.49 -13.53
C MET A 1 0.79 -30.76 -14.30
N SER A 2 -0.11 -30.07 -13.58
CA SER A 2 -1.13 -29.22 -14.21
C SER A 2 -0.48 -28.01 -14.88
N PHE A 3 -1.19 -27.34 -15.79
CA PHE A 3 -0.72 -26.09 -16.40
C PHE A 3 -0.35 -25.04 -15.33
N THR A 4 -1.18 -24.92 -14.30
CA THR A 4 -0.95 -24.01 -13.16
C THR A 4 0.35 -24.33 -12.40
N GLU A 5 0.65 -25.61 -12.17
CA GLU A 5 1.89 -26.00 -11.48
C GLU A 5 3.14 -25.67 -12.32
N LYS A 6 3.08 -25.91 -13.63
CA LYS A 6 4.18 -25.54 -14.55
C LYS A 6 4.38 -24.04 -14.56
N TYR A 7 3.29 -23.29 -14.70
CA TYR A 7 3.32 -21.82 -14.69
C TYR A 7 3.91 -21.27 -13.39
N THR A 8 3.44 -21.73 -12.23
CA THR A 8 3.94 -21.30 -10.93
C THR A 8 5.42 -21.61 -10.74
N LYS A 9 5.87 -22.81 -11.18
CA LYS A 9 7.28 -23.22 -11.11
C LYS A 9 8.16 -22.33 -12.01
N THR A 10 7.72 -22.05 -13.23
CA THR A 10 8.41 -21.17 -14.16
C THR A 10 8.50 -19.74 -13.63
N PHE A 11 7.40 -19.23 -13.09
CA PHE A 11 7.37 -17.89 -12.50
C PHE A 11 8.32 -17.77 -11.29
N LYS A 12 8.30 -18.73 -10.37
CA LYS A 12 9.22 -18.75 -9.22
C LYS A 12 10.70 -18.81 -9.63
N TYR A 13 10.98 -19.46 -10.75
CA TYR A 13 12.36 -19.55 -11.29
C TYR A 13 12.79 -18.27 -12.01
N LEU A 14 11.88 -17.61 -12.72
CA LEU A 14 12.17 -16.42 -13.54
C LEU A 14 12.07 -15.10 -12.78
N LEU A 15 11.29 -15.04 -11.69
CA LEU A 15 11.09 -13.80 -10.93
C LEU A 15 12.16 -13.67 -9.83
N PRO A 16 13.16 -12.82 -10.03
CA PRO A 16 14.13 -12.49 -8.98
C PRO A 16 13.47 -11.61 -7.89
N THR A 17 14.24 -11.25 -6.87
CA THR A 17 13.77 -10.34 -5.83
C THR A 17 13.45 -8.96 -6.40
N PRO A 18 12.55 -8.17 -5.78
CA PRO A 18 12.23 -6.81 -6.22
C PRO A 18 13.47 -5.91 -6.38
N PHE A 19 14.47 -6.06 -5.52
CA PHE A 19 15.74 -5.35 -5.63
C PHE A 19 16.48 -5.71 -6.92
N THR A 20 16.59 -6.99 -7.24
CA THR A 20 17.24 -7.46 -8.48
C THR A 20 16.50 -6.95 -9.72
N ILE A 21 15.15 -6.92 -9.67
CA ILE A 21 14.34 -6.34 -10.77
C ILE A 21 14.68 -4.85 -10.94
N ALA A 22 14.75 -4.09 -9.85
CA ALA A 22 15.11 -2.67 -9.91
C ALA A 22 16.49 -2.45 -10.52
N VAL A 23 17.50 -3.25 -10.15
CA VAL A 23 18.85 -3.19 -10.73
C VAL A 23 18.82 -3.52 -12.23
N ILE A 24 18.13 -4.58 -12.63
CA ILE A 24 18.00 -4.96 -14.05
C ILE A 24 17.33 -3.85 -14.86
N LEU A 25 16.25 -3.27 -14.35
CA LEU A 25 15.55 -2.17 -15.00
C LEU A 25 16.42 -0.92 -15.10
N SER A 26 17.20 -0.59 -14.08
CA SER A 26 18.14 0.53 -14.11
C SER A 26 19.23 0.33 -15.19
N LEU A 27 19.81 -0.87 -15.24
CA LEU A 27 20.79 -1.21 -16.29
C LEU A 27 20.17 -1.17 -17.69
N PHE A 28 18.97 -1.69 -17.84
CA PHE A 28 18.27 -1.68 -19.12
C PHE A 28 17.95 -0.24 -19.57
N THR A 29 17.48 0.60 -18.67
CA THR A 29 17.23 2.03 -18.93
C THR A 29 18.53 2.75 -19.31
N PHE A 30 19.64 2.48 -18.60
CA PHE A 30 20.94 3.02 -18.90
C PHE A 30 21.40 2.65 -20.34
N LEU A 31 21.23 1.39 -20.71
CA LEU A 31 21.59 0.93 -22.06
C LEU A 31 20.72 1.60 -23.14
N ILE A 32 19.39 1.68 -22.92
CA ILE A 32 18.49 2.38 -23.85
C ILE A 32 18.92 3.84 -23.98
N ALA A 33 19.17 4.55 -22.89
CA ALA A 33 19.63 5.93 -22.93
C ALA A 33 20.95 6.05 -23.69
N LEU A 34 21.92 5.17 -23.44
CA LEU A 34 23.21 5.19 -24.09
C LEU A 34 23.11 5.09 -25.62
N PHE A 35 22.19 4.25 -26.13
CA PHE A 35 22.07 4.03 -27.57
C PHE A 35 21.12 4.99 -28.26
N PHE A 36 20.06 5.46 -27.60
CA PHE A 36 18.99 6.21 -28.24
C PHE A 36 19.00 7.72 -27.96
N THR A 37 19.69 8.16 -26.87
CA THR A 37 19.71 9.59 -26.51
C THR A 37 21.10 10.22 -26.66
N LYS A 38 22.11 9.45 -27.09
CA LYS A 38 23.47 9.95 -27.30
C LYS A 38 23.51 10.92 -28.48
N GLU A 39 23.95 12.13 -28.24
CA GLU A 39 24.24 13.10 -29.29
C GLU A 39 25.49 12.73 -30.10
N SER A 40 25.49 13.10 -31.38
CA SER A 40 26.59 12.74 -32.33
C SER A 40 27.96 13.25 -31.92
N ASN A 41 28.00 14.29 -31.11
CA ASN A 41 29.27 14.96 -30.70
C ASN A 41 29.93 14.34 -29.45
N HIS A 42 29.26 13.42 -28.76
CA HIS A 42 29.77 12.82 -27.54
C HIS A 42 30.37 11.43 -27.81
N SER A 43 31.54 11.15 -27.21
CA SER A 43 32.09 9.77 -27.20
C SER A 43 31.20 8.89 -26.32
N ILE A 44 31.13 7.59 -26.57
CA ILE A 44 30.37 6.64 -25.77
C ILE A 44 30.81 6.68 -24.30
N ILE A 45 32.12 6.79 -24.06
CA ILE A 45 32.69 6.81 -22.70
C ILE A 45 32.26 8.08 -21.96
N SER A 46 32.41 9.26 -22.59
CA SER A 46 32.00 10.53 -21.98
C SER A 46 30.53 10.56 -21.67
N TYR A 47 29.71 10.09 -22.59
CA TYR A 47 28.24 10.05 -22.40
C TYR A 47 27.82 9.03 -21.33
N SER A 48 28.52 7.93 -21.19
CA SER A 48 28.26 6.97 -20.09
C SER A 48 28.49 7.60 -18.71
N PHE A 49 29.53 8.41 -18.54
CA PHE A 49 29.74 9.15 -17.29
C PHE A 49 28.70 10.22 -17.04
N GLU A 50 28.24 10.90 -18.08
CA GLU A 50 27.13 11.87 -17.98
C GLU A 50 25.81 11.17 -17.54
N LEU A 51 25.48 10.02 -18.11
CA LEU A 51 24.32 9.24 -17.69
C LEU A 51 24.44 8.75 -16.23
N LEU A 52 25.63 8.37 -15.77
CA LEU A 52 25.85 8.00 -14.37
C LEU A 52 25.65 9.20 -13.44
N LYS A 53 26.08 10.40 -13.86
CA LYS A 53 25.84 11.64 -13.11
C LYS A 53 24.35 11.95 -13.03
N HIS A 54 23.61 11.87 -14.14
CA HIS A 54 22.15 12.05 -14.13
C HIS A 54 21.43 11.01 -13.25
N TRP A 55 21.91 9.77 -13.24
CA TRP A 55 21.38 8.74 -12.35
C TRP A 55 21.62 9.10 -10.88
N GLU A 56 22.83 9.56 -10.52
CA GLU A 56 23.15 10.02 -9.17
C GLU A 56 22.27 11.20 -8.74
N GLU A 57 22.15 12.22 -9.58
CA GLU A 57 21.29 13.38 -9.35
C GLU A 57 19.80 12.96 -9.16
N GLY A 58 19.33 11.99 -9.94
CA GLY A 58 18.00 11.42 -9.82
C GLY A 58 17.76 10.68 -8.51
N VAL A 59 18.75 9.91 -8.03
CA VAL A 59 18.69 9.19 -6.74
C VAL A 59 18.57 10.18 -5.56
N TRP A 60 19.31 11.28 -5.62
CA TRP A 60 19.30 12.29 -4.55
C TRP A 60 18.31 13.42 -4.79
N ASN A 61 17.41 13.27 -5.73
CA ASN A 61 16.36 14.25 -5.98
C ASN A 61 15.43 14.36 -4.76
N SER A 62 15.33 15.58 -4.21
CA SER A 62 14.59 15.83 -2.97
C SER A 62 13.11 15.41 -3.06
N SER A 63 12.42 15.66 -4.18
CA SER A 63 11.02 15.33 -4.32
C SER A 63 10.80 13.81 -4.39
N SER A 64 11.70 13.08 -5.06
CA SER A 64 11.69 11.62 -5.13
C SER A 64 11.97 10.99 -3.77
N LEU A 65 12.92 11.53 -3.00
CA LEU A 65 13.21 11.06 -1.64
C LEU A 65 12.05 11.31 -0.68
N VAL A 66 11.46 12.50 -0.71
CA VAL A 66 10.27 12.82 0.09
C VAL A 66 9.14 11.85 -0.24
N PHE A 67 8.88 11.59 -1.53
CA PHE A 67 7.89 10.62 -1.94
C PHE A 67 8.20 9.21 -1.44
N ALA A 68 9.44 8.76 -1.55
CA ALA A 68 9.87 7.44 -1.05
C ALA A 68 9.64 7.31 0.47
N ILE A 69 10.03 8.32 1.26
CA ILE A 69 9.78 8.34 2.70
C ILE A 69 8.28 8.33 3.03
N GLN A 70 7.46 9.09 2.30
CA GLN A 70 6.00 9.06 2.47
C GLN A 70 5.42 7.67 2.22
N MET A 71 5.90 6.96 1.19
CA MET A 71 5.45 5.59 0.90
C MET A 71 5.87 4.60 1.99
N ILE A 72 7.11 4.70 2.48
CA ILE A 72 7.61 3.86 3.59
C ILE A 72 6.77 4.11 4.85
N LEU A 73 6.57 5.36 5.24
CA LEU A 73 5.76 5.72 6.41
C LEU A 73 4.32 5.21 6.28
N MET A 74 3.71 5.34 5.10
CA MET A 74 2.36 4.85 4.85
C MET A 74 2.25 3.34 5.09
N LEU A 75 3.24 2.55 4.66
CA LEU A 75 3.27 1.10 4.89
C LEU A 75 3.50 0.77 6.37
N VAL A 76 4.45 1.43 7.03
CA VAL A 76 4.76 1.20 8.45
C VAL A 76 3.56 1.52 9.33
N LEU A 77 2.93 2.69 9.12
CA LEU A 77 1.76 3.12 9.88
C LEU A 77 0.53 2.27 9.57
N GLY A 78 0.35 1.88 8.30
CA GLY A 78 -0.68 0.95 7.90
C GLY A 78 -0.53 -0.41 8.59
N HIS A 79 0.69 -0.90 8.73
CA HIS A 79 0.98 -2.12 9.47
C HIS A 79 0.66 -1.97 10.97
N ALA A 80 1.13 -0.90 11.60
CA ALA A 80 0.83 -0.61 13.00
C ALA A 80 -0.67 -0.55 13.27
N LEU A 81 -1.42 0.18 12.42
CA LEU A 81 -2.88 0.29 12.52
C LEU A 81 -3.58 -1.06 12.35
N ALA A 82 -3.15 -1.88 11.40
CA ALA A 82 -3.75 -3.19 11.14
C ALA A 82 -3.57 -4.18 12.31
N LEU A 83 -2.55 -3.99 13.15
CA LEU A 83 -2.30 -4.80 14.35
C LEU A 83 -3.10 -4.34 15.57
N THR A 84 -3.80 -3.21 15.50
CA THR A 84 -4.55 -2.67 16.64
C THR A 84 -5.74 -3.55 17.06
N LYS A 85 -6.15 -3.44 18.32
CA LYS A 85 -7.28 -4.20 18.89
C LYS A 85 -8.59 -4.07 18.07
N PRO A 86 -9.07 -2.88 17.60
CA PRO A 86 -10.29 -2.81 16.80
C PRO A 86 -10.18 -3.55 15.47
N PHE A 87 -9.07 -3.41 14.75
CA PHE A 87 -8.90 -4.14 13.49
C PHE A 87 -8.89 -5.65 13.75
N ASN A 88 -8.19 -6.11 14.79
CA ASN A 88 -8.23 -7.50 15.20
C ASN A 88 -9.63 -7.96 15.63
N SER A 89 -10.37 -7.14 16.38
CA SER A 89 -11.74 -7.45 16.78
C SER A 89 -12.68 -7.51 15.59
N LEU A 90 -12.56 -6.58 14.65
CA LEU A 90 -13.32 -6.58 13.40
C LEU A 90 -13.02 -7.86 12.59
N ILE A 91 -11.75 -8.20 12.40
CA ILE A 91 -11.33 -9.40 11.69
C ILE A 91 -11.88 -10.65 12.39
N ASN A 92 -11.78 -10.76 13.72
CA ASN A 92 -12.29 -11.90 14.48
C ASN A 92 -13.82 -12.03 14.40
N LEU A 93 -14.55 -10.92 14.30
CA LEU A 93 -16.00 -10.94 14.07
C LEU A 93 -16.31 -11.50 12.67
N LEU A 94 -15.59 -11.05 11.67
CA LEU A 94 -15.85 -11.36 10.25
C LEU A 94 -15.38 -12.77 9.85
N VAL A 95 -14.31 -13.25 10.46
CA VAL A 95 -13.73 -14.58 10.21
C VAL A 95 -14.72 -15.70 10.48
N LYS A 96 -15.65 -15.51 11.40
CA LYS A 96 -16.73 -16.49 11.71
C LYS A 96 -17.63 -16.78 10.50
N HIS A 97 -17.71 -15.86 9.54
CA HIS A 97 -18.48 -16.02 8.30
C HIS A 97 -17.68 -16.74 7.19
N CYS A 98 -16.38 -16.93 7.40
CA CYS A 98 -15.45 -17.57 6.46
C CYS A 98 -15.50 -19.10 6.56
N THR A 99 -16.66 -19.72 6.30
CA THR A 99 -16.90 -21.16 6.45
C THR A 99 -16.55 -22.00 5.22
N THR A 100 -16.40 -21.38 4.06
CA THR A 100 -16.05 -22.05 2.79
C THR A 100 -15.07 -21.18 2.00
N THR A 101 -14.29 -21.78 1.10
CA THR A 101 -13.38 -21.00 0.22
C THR A 101 -14.11 -19.88 -0.52
N ALA A 102 -15.30 -20.14 -1.04
CA ALA A 102 -16.08 -19.14 -1.79
C ALA A 102 -16.45 -17.92 -0.93
N LYS A 103 -17.02 -18.16 0.26
CA LYS A 103 -17.40 -17.09 1.19
C LYS A 103 -16.17 -16.33 1.69
N SER A 104 -15.11 -17.06 2.04
CA SER A 104 -13.86 -16.47 2.54
C SER A 104 -13.21 -15.59 1.48
N ALA A 105 -13.05 -16.06 0.24
CA ALA A 105 -12.46 -15.30 -0.84
C ALA A 105 -13.28 -14.03 -1.14
N ALA A 106 -14.60 -14.14 -1.23
CA ALA A 106 -15.47 -12.98 -1.48
C ALA A 106 -15.38 -11.94 -0.35
N LEU A 107 -15.44 -12.37 0.91
CA LEU A 107 -15.42 -11.47 2.06
C LEU A 107 -14.05 -10.80 2.23
N VAL A 108 -12.96 -11.57 2.11
CA VAL A 108 -11.59 -11.02 2.15
C VAL A 108 -11.40 -10.00 1.04
N THR A 109 -11.81 -10.30 -0.19
CA THR A 109 -11.73 -9.37 -1.33
C THR A 109 -12.52 -8.09 -1.06
N LEU A 110 -13.80 -8.21 -0.67
CA LEU A 110 -14.65 -7.04 -0.43
C LEU A 110 -14.03 -6.09 0.58
N LEU A 111 -13.65 -6.62 1.74
CA LEU A 111 -13.13 -5.79 2.83
C LEU A 111 -11.75 -5.22 2.53
N THR A 112 -10.88 -6.01 1.90
CA THR A 112 -9.56 -5.52 1.48
C THR A 112 -9.67 -4.39 0.46
N VAL A 113 -10.58 -4.50 -0.52
CA VAL A 113 -10.84 -3.45 -1.50
C VAL A 113 -11.38 -2.19 -0.81
N LEU A 114 -12.35 -2.32 0.10
CA LEU A 114 -12.91 -1.17 0.82
C LEU A 114 -11.86 -0.45 1.68
N VAL A 115 -11.03 -1.20 2.41
CA VAL A 115 -9.92 -0.62 3.19
C VAL A 115 -8.88 0.04 2.29
N SER A 116 -8.59 -0.57 1.13
CA SER A 116 -7.62 -0.04 0.17
C SER A 116 -8.07 1.25 -0.52
N LEU A 117 -9.38 1.46 -0.69
CA LEU A 117 -9.91 2.74 -1.18
C LEU A 117 -9.63 3.88 -0.21
N PHE A 118 -9.63 3.60 1.09
CA PHE A 118 -9.23 4.58 2.09
C PHE A 118 -7.71 4.75 2.11
N ASN A 119 -6.97 3.65 2.28
CA ASN A 119 -5.51 3.65 2.26
C ASN A 119 -4.97 2.32 1.70
N TRP A 120 -4.23 2.40 0.59
CA TRP A 120 -3.71 1.22 -0.10
C TRP A 120 -2.70 0.41 0.74
N GLY A 121 -1.84 1.09 1.51
CA GLY A 121 -0.85 0.43 2.38
C GLY A 121 -1.52 -0.32 3.52
N LEU A 122 -2.50 0.31 4.18
CA LEU A 122 -3.33 -0.34 5.18
C LEU A 122 -4.09 -1.52 4.57
N GLY A 123 -4.70 -1.35 3.39
CA GLY A 123 -5.45 -2.41 2.72
C GLY A 123 -4.60 -3.64 2.40
N LEU A 124 -3.36 -3.44 1.96
CA LEU A 124 -2.41 -4.52 1.69
C LEU A 124 -2.12 -5.34 2.95
N ILE A 125 -1.79 -4.69 4.05
CA ILE A 125 -1.48 -5.34 5.33
C ILE A 125 -2.73 -5.97 5.94
N PHE A 126 -3.85 -5.26 5.94
CA PHE A 126 -5.14 -5.77 6.40
C PHE A 126 -5.54 -7.05 5.65
N GLY A 127 -5.41 -7.05 4.32
CA GLY A 127 -5.72 -8.21 3.49
C GLY A 127 -4.85 -9.42 3.82
N ALA A 128 -3.56 -9.22 4.04
CA ALA A 128 -2.63 -10.26 4.43
C ALA A 128 -2.97 -10.85 5.82
N ILE A 129 -3.22 -9.98 6.81
CA ILE A 129 -3.60 -10.41 8.17
C ILE A 129 -4.95 -11.13 8.14
N PHE A 130 -5.93 -10.59 7.42
CA PHE A 130 -7.26 -11.20 7.34
C PHE A 130 -7.20 -12.58 6.64
N ALA A 131 -6.47 -12.71 5.53
CA ALA A 131 -6.27 -14.00 4.87
C ALA A 131 -5.62 -15.03 5.81
N ARG A 132 -4.62 -14.62 6.60
CA ARG A 132 -3.99 -15.47 7.61
C ARG A 132 -4.97 -15.88 8.71
N LYS A 133 -5.77 -14.94 9.25
CA LYS A 133 -6.79 -15.22 10.27
C LYS A 133 -7.87 -16.18 9.77
N VAL A 134 -8.25 -16.09 8.49
CA VAL A 134 -9.15 -17.09 7.86
C VAL A 134 -8.51 -18.47 7.84
N ALA A 135 -7.23 -18.57 7.54
CA ALA A 135 -6.51 -19.84 7.56
C ALA A 135 -6.38 -20.42 8.98
N GLU A 136 -6.07 -19.61 9.99
CA GLU A 136 -6.03 -19.98 11.39
C GLU A 136 -7.40 -20.51 11.87
N HIS A 137 -8.48 -19.81 11.51
CA HIS A 137 -9.84 -20.21 11.82
C HIS A 137 -10.22 -21.54 11.13
N ALA A 138 -9.85 -21.69 9.87
CA ALA A 138 -10.10 -22.93 9.13
C ALA A 138 -9.34 -24.12 9.74
N GLN A 139 -8.09 -23.94 10.13
CA GLN A 139 -7.29 -24.97 10.80
C GLN A 139 -7.92 -25.38 12.14
N SER A 140 -8.30 -24.39 12.98
CA SER A 140 -8.91 -24.65 14.29
C SER A 140 -10.27 -25.37 14.20
N ASN A 141 -11.03 -25.11 13.13
CA ASN A 141 -12.33 -25.73 12.90
C ASN A 141 -12.31 -26.89 11.89
N GLN A 142 -11.12 -27.37 11.51
CA GLN A 142 -10.92 -28.48 10.56
C GLN A 142 -11.61 -28.25 9.20
N LEU A 143 -11.76 -26.98 8.80
CA LEU A 143 -12.35 -26.64 7.51
C LEU A 143 -11.33 -26.82 6.39
N LYS A 144 -11.77 -27.36 5.28
CA LYS A 144 -10.96 -27.48 4.07
C LYS A 144 -11.19 -26.25 3.20
N ILE A 145 -10.14 -25.47 2.96
CA ILE A 145 -10.21 -24.26 2.12
C ILE A 145 -9.01 -24.19 1.17
N ASN A 146 -9.13 -23.37 0.13
CA ASN A 146 -8.03 -23.07 -0.78
C ASN A 146 -7.31 -21.80 -0.28
N TYR A 147 -6.28 -21.97 0.56
CA TYR A 147 -5.55 -20.86 1.15
C TYR A 147 -4.83 -19.96 0.11
N PRO A 148 -4.19 -20.50 -0.95
CA PRO A 148 -3.61 -19.67 -2.00
C PRO A 148 -4.63 -18.69 -2.64
N LEU A 149 -5.87 -19.15 -2.86
CA LEU A 149 -6.92 -18.27 -3.39
C LEU A 149 -7.32 -17.18 -2.38
N ILE A 150 -7.37 -17.51 -1.10
CA ILE A 150 -7.67 -16.53 -0.05
C ILE A 150 -6.52 -15.52 0.10
N GLY A 151 -5.26 -15.96 -0.04
CA GLY A 151 -4.10 -15.07 -0.12
C GLY A 151 -4.19 -14.10 -1.31
N ALA A 152 -4.57 -14.61 -2.49
CA ALA A 152 -4.81 -13.77 -3.66
C ALA A 152 -5.95 -12.77 -3.44
N ALA A 153 -7.03 -13.19 -2.75
CA ALA A 153 -8.13 -12.30 -2.34
C ALA A 153 -7.63 -11.17 -1.42
N GLY A 154 -6.75 -11.48 -0.46
CA GLY A 154 -6.14 -10.48 0.42
C GLY A 154 -5.22 -9.48 -0.30
N TYR A 155 -4.73 -9.84 -1.49
CA TYR A 155 -3.89 -8.96 -2.31
C TYR A 155 -4.69 -8.09 -3.29
N SER A 156 -5.97 -8.37 -3.47
CA SER A 156 -6.83 -7.73 -4.47
C SER A 156 -7.07 -6.24 -4.25
N GLY A 157 -6.83 -5.74 -3.03
CA GLY A 157 -6.94 -4.32 -2.71
C GLY A 157 -6.06 -3.40 -3.56
N LEU A 158 -4.96 -3.91 -4.10
CA LEU A 158 -4.10 -3.14 -5.01
C LEU A 158 -4.78 -2.76 -6.33
N MET A 159 -5.87 -3.42 -6.72
CA MET A 159 -6.62 -3.04 -7.93
C MET A 159 -7.25 -1.65 -7.84
N VAL A 160 -7.56 -1.17 -6.65
CA VAL A 160 -8.20 0.13 -6.42
C VAL A 160 -7.24 1.20 -5.92
N TRP A 161 -5.96 0.91 -5.85
CA TRP A 161 -4.93 1.80 -5.31
C TRP A 161 -5.02 3.21 -5.87
N HIS A 162 -5.00 3.36 -7.19
CA HIS A 162 -5.00 4.68 -7.81
C HIS A 162 -6.37 5.39 -7.80
N GLY A 163 -7.45 4.65 -7.57
CA GLY A 163 -8.81 5.22 -7.49
C GLY A 163 -9.25 5.66 -6.09
N GLY A 164 -8.44 5.35 -5.06
CA GLY A 164 -8.74 5.64 -3.67
C GLY A 164 -8.14 6.96 -3.17
N LEU A 165 -8.47 7.32 -1.92
CA LEU A 165 -8.05 8.56 -1.27
C LEU A 165 -6.53 8.68 -1.10
N SER A 166 -5.83 7.56 -0.97
CA SER A 166 -4.37 7.52 -0.81
C SER A 166 -3.61 7.18 -2.11
N GLY A 167 -4.27 7.26 -3.25
CA GLY A 167 -3.63 7.07 -4.55
C GLY A 167 -2.53 8.10 -4.76
N SER A 168 -1.28 7.64 -4.97
CA SER A 168 -0.12 8.52 -5.01
C SER A 168 -0.20 9.59 -6.09
N SER A 169 -0.63 9.24 -7.31
CA SER A 169 -0.77 10.20 -8.42
C SER A 169 -1.88 11.21 -8.17
N LEU A 170 -3.03 10.77 -7.64
CA LEU A 170 -4.18 11.64 -7.38
C LEU A 170 -3.91 12.62 -6.24
N SER A 171 -3.20 12.16 -5.19
CA SER A 171 -2.81 13.04 -4.08
C SER A 171 -1.75 14.05 -4.51
N LYS A 172 -0.81 13.66 -5.37
CA LYS A 172 0.25 14.56 -5.84
C LYS A 172 -0.28 15.66 -6.75
N VAL A 173 -1.17 15.38 -7.69
CA VAL A 173 -1.76 16.42 -8.54
C VAL A 173 -2.71 17.35 -7.79
N ALA A 174 -3.15 16.98 -6.60
CA ALA A 174 -3.94 17.83 -5.70
C ALA A 174 -3.08 18.82 -4.87
N GLU A 175 -1.77 18.60 -4.80
CA GLU A 175 -0.84 19.56 -4.19
C GLU A 175 -0.66 20.77 -5.10
N THR A 176 -0.66 21.98 -4.51
CA THR A 176 -0.51 23.23 -5.27
C THR A 176 0.86 23.28 -5.97
N ASN A 177 0.87 23.61 -7.25
CA ASN A 177 2.03 23.72 -8.14
C ASN A 177 2.84 22.42 -8.36
N HIS A 178 2.51 21.30 -7.74
CA HIS A 178 3.27 20.07 -7.91
C HIS A 178 3.34 19.61 -9.37
N LEU A 179 2.23 19.76 -10.12
CA LEU A 179 2.19 19.42 -11.54
C LEU A 179 3.17 20.30 -12.35
N LYS A 180 3.24 21.60 -12.05
CA LYS A 180 4.18 22.52 -12.69
C LYS A 180 5.63 22.18 -12.34
N GLU A 181 5.91 21.82 -11.09
CA GLU A 181 7.24 21.40 -10.64
C GLU A 181 7.69 20.11 -11.36
N MET A 182 6.82 19.12 -11.47
CA MET A 182 7.13 17.88 -12.20
C MET A 182 7.40 18.09 -13.69
N MET A 183 6.70 19.03 -14.30
CA MET A 183 6.82 19.32 -15.73
C MET A 183 7.90 20.36 -16.04
N SER A 184 8.53 20.93 -15.00
CA SER A 184 9.62 21.89 -15.17
C SER A 184 10.81 21.23 -15.88
N GLY A 185 11.35 21.91 -16.88
CA GLY A 185 12.40 21.35 -17.74
C GLY A 185 11.92 20.44 -18.88
N LEU A 186 10.66 19.99 -18.87
CA LEU A 186 10.08 19.16 -19.93
C LEU A 186 9.20 19.99 -20.91
N LEU A 187 8.57 21.04 -20.41
CA LEU A 187 7.67 21.90 -21.20
C LEU A 187 8.27 23.30 -21.38
N SER A 188 7.92 23.94 -22.51
CA SER A 188 8.22 25.35 -22.73
C SER A 188 7.43 26.23 -21.75
N PRO A 189 7.94 27.44 -21.41
CA PRO A 189 7.25 28.37 -20.49
C PRO A 189 5.78 28.62 -20.86
N GLU A 190 5.49 28.82 -22.14
CA GLU A 190 4.12 29.02 -22.65
C GLU A 190 3.18 27.86 -22.34
N LYS A 191 3.68 26.60 -22.42
CA LYS A 191 2.90 25.41 -22.07
C LYS A 191 2.79 25.21 -20.56
N MET A 192 3.76 25.67 -19.80
CA MET A 192 3.72 25.63 -18.34
C MET A 192 2.62 26.51 -17.77
N ASP A 193 2.35 27.68 -18.38
CA ASP A 193 1.29 28.59 -17.96
C ASP A 193 -0.12 28.02 -18.20
N LEU A 194 -0.26 27.07 -19.12
CA LEU A 194 -1.54 26.37 -19.39
C LEU A 194 -1.85 25.29 -18.37
N LEU A 195 -0.85 24.86 -17.56
CA LEU A 195 -1.07 23.83 -16.56
C LEU A 195 -1.86 24.41 -15.37
N PRO A 196 -2.86 23.63 -14.86
CA PRO A 196 -3.56 24.02 -13.64
C PRO A 196 -2.59 24.03 -12.44
N GLU A 197 -2.84 24.91 -11.49
CA GLU A 197 -2.07 24.94 -10.24
C GLU A 197 -2.26 23.67 -9.41
N LYS A 198 -3.46 23.10 -9.45
CA LYS A 198 -3.82 21.83 -8.81
C LYS A 198 -5.04 21.21 -9.49
N ILE A 199 -5.16 19.91 -9.39
CA ILE A 199 -6.37 19.15 -9.78
C ILE A 199 -6.97 18.59 -8.49
N THR A 200 -8.17 19.02 -8.14
CA THR A 200 -8.79 18.69 -6.85
C THR A 200 -9.18 17.23 -6.75
N TYR A 201 -9.34 16.71 -5.53
CA TYR A 201 -9.85 15.35 -5.29
C TYR A 201 -11.24 15.11 -5.91
N TRP A 202 -12.07 16.14 -6.02
CA TRP A 202 -13.38 16.03 -6.66
C TRP A 202 -13.30 15.82 -8.17
N GLU A 203 -12.25 16.31 -8.80
CA GLU A 203 -11.99 16.12 -10.23
C GLU A 203 -11.31 14.78 -10.53
N THR A 204 -10.73 14.12 -9.54
CA THR A 204 -10.01 12.86 -9.67
C THR A 204 -10.74 11.72 -8.95
N VAL A 205 -10.55 11.58 -7.65
CA VAL A 205 -11.15 10.50 -6.82
C VAL A 205 -12.68 10.59 -6.84
N GLY A 206 -13.24 11.79 -6.70
CA GLY A 206 -14.69 12.06 -6.71
C GLY A 206 -15.31 12.16 -8.10
N SER A 207 -14.53 12.04 -9.18
CA SER A 207 -15.07 12.10 -10.53
C SER A 207 -16.07 10.97 -10.80
N THR A 208 -17.12 11.26 -11.57
CA THR A 208 -18.16 10.29 -11.92
C THR A 208 -17.56 9.02 -12.55
N MET A 209 -16.54 9.19 -13.41
CA MET A 209 -15.86 8.07 -14.04
C MET A 209 -15.15 7.18 -12.99
N ASN A 210 -14.38 7.78 -12.09
CA ASN A 210 -13.67 7.02 -11.06
C ASN A 210 -14.66 6.32 -10.12
N LEU A 211 -15.69 7.01 -9.65
CA LEU A 211 -16.72 6.42 -8.79
C LEU A 211 -17.44 5.25 -9.47
N ALA A 212 -17.76 5.37 -10.75
CA ALA A 212 -18.38 4.29 -11.51
C ALA A 212 -17.45 3.07 -11.63
N ILE A 213 -16.15 3.29 -11.94
CA ILE A 213 -15.17 2.21 -12.05
C ILE A 213 -14.95 1.55 -10.67
N MET A 214 -14.78 2.32 -9.61
CA MET A 214 -14.60 1.79 -8.26
C MET A 214 -15.85 1.01 -7.79
N GLY A 215 -17.05 1.53 -8.05
CA GLY A 215 -18.31 0.83 -7.78
C GLY A 215 -18.41 -0.50 -8.54
N LEU A 216 -18.00 -0.51 -9.81
CA LEU A 216 -17.94 -1.74 -10.59
C LEU A 216 -16.97 -2.76 -9.98
N VAL A 217 -15.75 -2.34 -9.61
CA VAL A 217 -14.75 -3.22 -9.00
C VAL A 217 -15.23 -3.77 -7.65
N ILE A 218 -15.78 -2.91 -6.76
CA ILE A 218 -16.30 -3.31 -5.44
C ILE A 218 -17.38 -4.38 -5.58
N THR A 219 -18.19 -4.32 -6.63
CA THR A 219 -19.29 -5.28 -6.82
C THR A 219 -18.85 -6.53 -7.56
N THR A 220 -18.14 -6.38 -8.67
CA THR A 220 -17.82 -7.52 -9.56
C THR A 220 -16.71 -8.40 -9.01
N LEU A 221 -15.69 -7.82 -8.37
CA LEU A 221 -14.52 -8.57 -7.94
C LEU A 221 -14.83 -9.57 -6.81
N PRO A 222 -15.58 -9.21 -5.74
CA PRO A 222 -16.00 -10.20 -4.73
C PRO A 222 -16.90 -11.28 -5.30
N ILE A 223 -17.80 -10.95 -6.24
CA ILE A 223 -18.65 -11.91 -6.92
C ILE A 223 -17.80 -12.89 -7.74
N LEU A 224 -16.84 -12.39 -8.51
CA LEU A 224 -15.91 -13.23 -9.25
C LEU A 224 -15.16 -14.17 -8.32
N MET A 225 -14.59 -13.65 -7.23
CA MET A 225 -13.84 -14.44 -6.24
C MET A 225 -14.71 -15.49 -5.55
N TYR A 226 -16.00 -15.20 -5.33
CA TYR A 226 -16.96 -16.19 -4.85
C TYR A 226 -17.12 -17.36 -5.83
N TYR A 227 -17.32 -17.08 -7.11
CA TYR A 227 -17.49 -18.14 -8.12
C TYR A 227 -16.20 -18.92 -8.37
N VAL A 228 -15.05 -18.27 -8.37
CA VAL A 228 -13.74 -18.93 -8.44
C VAL A 228 -13.56 -19.85 -7.22
N GLY A 229 -13.91 -19.34 -6.03
CA GLY A 229 -13.85 -20.11 -4.79
C GLY A 229 -14.76 -21.34 -4.73
N LYS A 230 -15.91 -21.29 -5.43
CA LYS A 230 -16.79 -22.47 -5.58
C LYS A 230 -16.15 -23.60 -6.41
N LYS A 231 -15.31 -23.25 -7.37
CA LYS A 231 -14.65 -24.21 -8.28
C LYS A 231 -13.27 -24.62 -7.78
N ALA A 232 -12.74 -23.96 -6.76
CA ALA A 232 -11.40 -24.23 -6.24
C ALA A 232 -11.35 -25.56 -5.49
N SER A 233 -10.25 -26.30 -5.66
CA SER A 233 -9.99 -27.50 -4.86
C SER A 233 -9.62 -27.11 -3.43
N ASN A 234 -10.30 -27.72 -2.46
CA ASN A 234 -10.12 -27.43 -1.05
C ASN A 234 -9.17 -28.46 -0.42
N GLN A 235 -8.24 -28.01 0.41
CA GLN A 235 -7.28 -28.84 1.10
C GLN A 235 -7.28 -28.53 2.61
N PRO A 236 -6.93 -29.50 3.48
CA PRO A 236 -6.63 -29.21 4.86
C PRO A 236 -5.48 -28.22 4.96
N ILE A 237 -5.54 -27.30 5.90
CA ILE A 237 -4.46 -26.31 6.11
C ILE A 237 -3.59 -26.76 7.25
N THR A 238 -2.28 -26.71 7.02
CA THR A 238 -1.26 -26.78 8.06
C THR A 238 -0.44 -25.48 7.99
N LEU A 239 -0.71 -24.56 8.90
CA LEU A 239 0.10 -23.36 9.03
C LEU A 239 1.35 -23.67 9.85
N PRO A 240 2.53 -23.16 9.45
CA PRO A 240 3.68 -23.21 10.33
C PRO A 240 3.37 -22.43 11.61
N THR A 241 3.68 -23.03 12.75
CA THR A 241 3.51 -22.39 14.06
C THR A 241 4.50 -21.22 14.14
N SER A 242 4.04 -20.02 13.89
CA SER A 242 4.84 -18.83 14.20
C SER A 242 4.57 -18.51 15.67
N SER A 243 5.56 -18.76 16.53
CA SER A 243 5.62 -18.15 17.84
C SER A 243 5.85 -16.65 17.64
N ILE A 244 4.78 -15.87 17.57
CA ILE A 244 4.90 -14.45 17.92
C ILE A 244 5.11 -14.49 19.41
N GLU A 245 6.35 -14.29 19.86
CA GLU A 245 6.66 -14.06 21.26
C GLU A 245 5.82 -12.86 21.70
N SER A 246 4.81 -13.13 22.52
CA SER A 246 4.10 -12.08 23.23
C SER A 246 5.11 -11.46 24.20
N THR A 247 5.55 -10.25 23.92
CA THR A 247 6.42 -9.48 24.81
C THR A 247 5.69 -9.34 26.14
N ASN A 248 6.22 -9.97 27.18
CA ASN A 248 5.67 -9.88 28.53
C ASN A 248 5.96 -8.47 29.05
N LEU A 249 4.95 -7.61 29.10
CA LEU A 249 5.03 -6.23 29.61
C LEU A 249 5.61 -6.14 31.05
N SER A 250 5.53 -7.22 31.80
CA SER A 250 6.02 -7.26 33.18
C SER A 250 7.56 -7.36 33.35
N THR A 251 8.28 -7.61 32.24
CA THR A 251 9.75 -7.80 32.27
C THR A 251 10.52 -6.63 31.63
N LEU A 252 9.82 -5.54 31.26
CA LEU A 252 10.45 -4.39 30.63
C LEU A 252 11.28 -3.60 31.64
N ASP A 253 12.55 -3.29 31.33
CA ASP A 253 13.45 -2.51 32.15
C ASP A 253 13.98 -1.26 31.45
N GLY A 254 14.19 -0.17 32.22
CA GLY A 254 14.83 1.04 31.71
C GLY A 254 14.06 1.78 30.62
N ALA A 255 14.72 2.06 29.51
CA ALA A 255 14.17 2.85 28.40
C ALA A 255 13.00 2.18 27.67
N GLU A 256 12.90 0.85 27.71
CA GLU A 256 11.78 0.11 27.11
C GLU A 256 10.42 0.47 27.77
N LYS A 257 10.43 0.90 29.04
CA LYS A 257 9.23 1.41 29.72
C LYS A 257 8.72 2.71 29.11
N LEU A 258 9.59 3.52 28.50
CA LEU A 258 9.21 4.76 27.83
C LEU A 258 8.51 4.46 26.49
N ASP A 259 8.95 3.41 25.78
CA ASP A 259 8.38 2.99 24.50
C ASP A 259 6.93 2.50 24.67
N HIS A 260 6.60 1.97 25.87
CA HIS A 260 5.25 1.52 26.23
C HIS A 260 4.49 2.52 27.12
N SER A 261 4.99 3.77 27.24
CA SER A 261 4.36 4.81 28.06
C SER A 261 3.18 5.46 27.35
N ASN A 262 1.99 5.31 27.91
CA ASN A 262 0.78 5.98 27.42
C ASN A 262 0.92 7.52 27.45
N PHE A 263 1.72 8.06 28.39
CA PHE A 263 1.93 9.51 28.50
C PHE A 263 2.56 10.08 27.21
N PHE A 264 3.64 9.50 26.73
CA PHE A 264 4.28 9.97 25.50
C PHE A 264 3.38 9.80 24.27
N SER A 265 2.68 8.68 24.19
CA SER A 265 1.72 8.41 23.14
C SER A 265 0.61 9.45 23.10
N ILE A 266 -0.06 9.69 24.23
CA ILE A 266 -1.14 10.69 24.35
C ILE A 266 -0.61 12.10 24.06
N PHE A 267 0.55 12.48 24.64
CA PHE A 267 1.15 13.79 24.42
C PHE A 267 1.41 14.08 22.94
N PHE A 268 2.15 13.20 22.26
CA PHE A 268 2.45 13.38 20.87
C PHE A 268 1.20 13.26 19.97
N GLY A 269 0.28 12.35 20.28
CA GLY A 269 -1.01 12.24 19.58
C GLY A 269 -1.84 13.50 19.69
N SER A 270 -1.90 14.10 20.88
CA SER A 270 -2.58 15.38 21.11
C SER A 270 -1.92 16.54 20.35
N CYS A 271 -0.60 16.61 20.32
CA CYS A 271 0.14 17.64 19.55
C CYS A 271 -0.15 17.51 18.05
N ILE A 272 -0.14 16.29 17.51
CA ILE A 272 -0.43 16.05 16.09
C ILE A 272 -1.90 16.39 15.78
N LEU A 273 -2.83 16.02 16.66
CA LEU A 273 -4.25 16.34 16.50
C LEU A 273 -4.49 17.85 16.52
N ALA A 274 -3.89 18.55 17.47
CA ALA A 274 -3.97 20.02 17.55
C ALA A 274 -3.41 20.66 16.27
N TYR A 275 -2.28 20.20 15.78
CA TYR A 275 -1.70 20.69 14.51
C TYR A 275 -2.61 20.40 13.31
N LEU A 276 -3.24 19.23 13.25
CA LEU A 276 -4.18 18.89 12.17
C LEU A 276 -5.40 19.79 12.18
N ILE A 277 -6.03 19.97 13.36
CA ILE A 277 -7.18 20.86 13.51
C ILE A 277 -6.81 22.29 13.09
N PHE A 278 -5.65 22.76 13.53
CA PHE A 278 -5.11 24.07 13.13
C PHE A 278 -4.95 24.16 11.60
N LYS A 279 -4.35 23.16 10.98
CA LYS A 279 -4.11 23.15 9.54
C LYS A 279 -5.40 23.04 8.73
N ILE A 280 -6.37 22.22 9.16
CA ILE A 280 -7.69 22.14 8.53
C ILE A 280 -8.44 23.48 8.66
N ALA A 281 -8.38 24.11 9.83
CA ALA A 281 -9.09 25.35 10.09
C ALA A 281 -8.54 26.54 9.28
N ILE A 282 -7.23 26.59 9.04
CA ILE A 282 -6.57 27.74 8.36
C ILE A 282 -6.47 27.52 6.85
N ASP A 283 -6.02 26.35 6.40
CA ASP A 283 -5.62 26.13 5.00
C ASP A 283 -6.64 25.42 4.14
N TYR A 284 -7.69 24.79 4.72
CA TYR A 284 -8.57 23.85 4.02
C TYR A 284 -7.80 22.74 3.24
N HIS A 285 -6.53 22.55 3.56
CA HIS A 285 -5.69 21.57 2.90
C HIS A 285 -5.67 20.26 3.69
N PHE A 286 -6.49 19.33 3.24
CA PHE A 286 -6.51 17.98 3.77
C PHE A 286 -5.26 17.21 3.33
N ASN A 287 -4.21 17.24 4.14
CA ASN A 287 -3.04 16.39 3.91
C ASN A 287 -3.36 14.97 4.42
N VAL A 288 -3.61 14.06 3.47
CA VAL A 288 -3.99 12.66 3.77
C VAL A 288 -2.96 11.96 4.66
N LEU A 289 -1.67 12.28 4.49
CA LEU A 289 -0.61 11.70 5.32
C LEU A 289 -0.71 12.17 6.79
N ALA A 290 -0.93 13.47 7.02
CA ALA A 290 -1.09 14.00 8.37
C ALA A 290 -2.36 13.46 9.05
N PHE A 291 -3.46 13.33 8.32
CA PHE A 291 -4.68 12.69 8.80
C PHE A 291 -4.46 11.22 9.15
N PHE A 292 -3.73 10.50 8.32
CA PHE A 292 -3.44 9.08 8.55
C PHE A 292 -2.48 8.88 9.74
N LEU A 293 -1.46 9.71 9.88
CA LEU A 293 -0.57 9.72 11.04
C LEU A 293 -1.33 9.96 12.35
N LEU A 294 -2.29 10.87 12.34
CA LEU A 294 -3.15 11.15 13.48
C LEU A 294 -4.08 10.00 13.80
N LEU A 295 -4.75 9.47 12.80
CA LEU A 295 -5.70 8.37 12.97
C LEU A 295 -4.99 7.12 13.50
N THR A 296 -3.82 6.79 12.97
CA THR A 296 -3.04 5.62 13.41
C THR A 296 -2.56 5.78 14.84
N ARG A 297 -2.07 6.95 15.20
CA ARG A 297 -1.52 7.16 16.53
C ARG A 297 -2.61 7.23 17.60
N GLN A 298 -3.68 7.98 17.38
CA GLN A 298 -4.82 8.02 18.33
C GLN A 298 -5.52 6.66 18.46
N LEU A 299 -5.64 5.91 17.37
CA LEU A 299 -6.17 4.56 17.44
C LEU A 299 -5.23 3.62 18.20
N LEU A 300 -3.92 3.74 18.07
CA LEU A 300 -2.97 2.96 18.86
C LEU A 300 -3.12 3.25 20.36
N GLU A 301 -3.32 4.50 20.73
CA GLU A 301 -3.48 4.93 22.12
C GLU A 301 -4.82 4.52 22.75
N LEU A 302 -5.91 4.57 22.00
CA LEU A 302 -7.22 4.10 22.47
C LEU A 302 -7.28 2.57 22.62
N LEU A 303 -6.29 1.84 22.18
CA LEU A 303 -6.35 0.39 21.96
C LEU A 303 -5.34 -0.42 22.79
N GLU A 304 -4.43 0.24 23.46
CA GLU A 304 -3.59 -0.36 24.48
C GLU A 304 -4.30 -0.50 25.85
N TYR A 305 -5.55 -0.02 25.95
CA TYR A 305 -6.50 -0.28 27.03
C TYR A 305 -7.47 -1.37 26.62
#